data_3941f9cb1a131786079c5acac39d0891
#
_entry.id   3941f9cb1a131786079c5acac39d0891
#
_cell.length_a   1.000
_cell.length_b   1.000
_cell.length_c   1.000
_cell.angle_alpha   90.00
_cell.angle_beta   90.00
_cell.angle_gamma   90.00
#
_symmetry.space_group_name_H-M   'P 1'
#
loop_
_entity.id
_entity.type
_entity.pdbx_description
1 polymer ?
#
loop_
_entity_poly.entity_id
_entity_poly.type
_entity_poly.pdbx_seq_one_letter_code
_entity_poly.pdbx_strand_id
1 'polypeptide(L)'
;MPDTFIHSARLATLCAATALCLVLAACAGVERKEALSTVHLVDLARYEGTWYEMARLPMWFQRHCVDSKAIYTSRADGTIGVHNECVTDSGGHDQIEGVATVIDTTTNARLTVVFDNFFARLFGSSREGNYWILALDPDCRTAVVGTPDRRFLWILSRSPHLEEPTYQRLVEQARRLGFPVSELIRAHRAVGS
;
A
#
# COMPACT_ATOMS: atom_id res chain seq x y z
N MET A 1 41.49 -46.07 -39.46
CA MET A 1 41.19 -45.37 -38.21
C MET A 1 40.62 -43.99 -38.55
N PRO A 2 39.32 -43.83 -38.86
CA PRO A 2 38.69 -42.50 -38.93
C PRO A 2 37.44 -42.31 -38.04
N ASP A 3 37.11 -43.18 -37.14
CA ASP A 3 35.80 -43.12 -36.44
C ASP A 3 35.76 -42.36 -35.10
N THR A 4 36.91 -41.91 -34.60
CA THR A 4 37.00 -41.31 -33.27
C THR A 4 36.66 -39.79 -33.28
N PHE A 5 36.73 -39.11 -34.43
CA PHE A 5 36.47 -37.65 -34.52
C PHE A 5 34.99 -37.31 -34.63
N ILE A 6 34.13 -38.20 -35.09
CA ILE A 6 32.70 -37.93 -35.31
C ILE A 6 31.92 -37.98 -33.98
N HIS A 7 32.37 -38.78 -33.02
CA HIS A 7 31.68 -38.90 -31.72
C HIS A 7 31.91 -37.69 -30.81
N SER A 8 33.09 -37.06 -30.85
CA SER A 8 33.39 -35.87 -30.04
C SER A 8 32.60 -34.64 -30.48
N ALA A 9 32.37 -34.44 -31.78
CA ALA A 9 31.60 -33.32 -32.30
C ALA A 9 30.12 -33.41 -31.94
N ARG A 10 29.53 -34.60 -31.90
CA ARG A 10 28.12 -34.80 -31.54
C ARG A 10 27.85 -34.62 -30.03
N LEU A 11 28.79 -34.99 -29.17
CA LEU A 11 28.69 -34.81 -27.73
C LEU A 11 28.76 -33.29 -27.36
N ALA A 12 29.65 -32.55 -28.00
CA ALA A 12 29.80 -31.11 -27.77
C ALA A 12 28.54 -30.31 -28.20
N THR A 13 27.89 -30.74 -29.28
CA THR A 13 26.68 -30.08 -29.80
C THR A 13 25.46 -30.34 -28.89
N LEU A 14 25.35 -31.56 -28.32
CA LEU A 14 24.28 -31.88 -27.37
C LEU A 14 24.43 -31.15 -26.04
N CYS A 15 25.64 -30.98 -25.51
CA CYS A 15 25.88 -30.25 -24.27
C CYS A 15 25.61 -28.75 -24.46
N ALA A 16 25.92 -28.15 -25.61
CA ALA A 16 25.63 -26.75 -25.88
C ALA A 16 24.12 -26.49 -26.00
N ALA A 17 23.35 -27.39 -26.60
CA ALA A 17 21.90 -27.27 -26.73
C ALA A 17 21.17 -27.38 -25.37
N THR A 18 21.61 -28.26 -24.50
CA THR A 18 21.02 -28.42 -23.14
C THR A 18 21.35 -27.25 -22.23
N ALA A 19 22.57 -26.69 -22.33
CA ALA A 19 22.93 -25.48 -21.57
C ALA A 19 22.10 -24.26 -22.00
N LEU A 20 21.83 -24.08 -23.30
CA LEU A 20 21.01 -23.01 -23.81
C LEU A 20 19.53 -23.10 -23.37
N CYS A 21 18.96 -24.33 -23.30
CA CYS A 21 17.61 -24.55 -22.79
C CYS A 21 17.48 -24.23 -21.29
N LEU A 22 18.49 -24.53 -20.49
CA LEU A 22 18.50 -24.21 -19.05
C LEU A 22 18.58 -22.69 -18.79
N VAL A 23 19.29 -21.94 -19.60
CA VAL A 23 19.36 -20.47 -19.49
C VAL A 23 18.04 -19.80 -19.88
N LEU A 24 17.33 -20.32 -20.87
CA LEU A 24 16.01 -19.80 -21.27
C LEU A 24 14.91 -20.11 -20.24
N ALA A 25 15.00 -21.22 -19.55
CA ALA A 25 14.06 -21.57 -18.46
C ALA A 25 14.24 -20.67 -17.21
N ALA A 26 15.44 -20.17 -16.95
CA ALA A 26 15.72 -19.29 -15.82
C ALA A 26 15.16 -17.87 -16.01
N CYS A 27 14.86 -17.43 -17.24
CA CYS A 27 14.27 -16.12 -17.52
C CYS A 27 12.73 -16.11 -17.41
N ALA A 28 12.07 -17.25 -17.25
CA ALA A 28 10.59 -17.33 -17.22
C ALA A 28 9.97 -17.01 -15.86
N GLY A 29 10.77 -16.65 -14.84
CA GLY A 29 10.32 -16.48 -13.46
C GLY A 29 10.33 -15.07 -12.90
N VAL A 30 10.46 -14.02 -13.70
CA VAL A 30 10.22 -12.66 -13.21
C VAL A 30 8.70 -12.42 -13.25
N GLU A 31 8.05 -12.82 -12.16
CA GLU A 31 6.65 -12.46 -11.90
C GLU A 31 6.55 -10.92 -11.97
N ARG A 32 6.06 -10.39 -13.09
CA ARG A 32 5.83 -8.96 -13.25
C ARG A 32 4.68 -8.60 -12.31
N LYS A 33 5.02 -8.03 -11.15
CA LYS A 33 4.02 -7.58 -10.18
C LYS A 33 3.03 -6.67 -10.90
N GLU A 34 1.77 -7.08 -10.92
CA GLU A 34 0.70 -6.33 -11.60
C GLU A 34 0.68 -4.88 -11.11
N ALA A 35 0.44 -3.94 -12.04
CA ALA A 35 0.36 -2.52 -11.71
C ALA A 35 -0.75 -2.32 -10.67
N LEU A 36 -0.45 -1.57 -9.62
CA LEU A 36 -1.43 -1.29 -8.57
C LEU A 36 -2.53 -0.38 -9.13
N SER A 37 -3.79 -0.77 -8.96
CA SER A 37 -4.96 0.01 -9.35
C SER A 37 -5.63 0.66 -8.16
N THR A 38 -6.22 1.83 -8.38
CA THR A 38 -7.07 2.55 -7.42
C THR A 38 -8.55 2.29 -7.69
N VAL A 39 -9.42 2.73 -6.78
CA VAL A 39 -10.87 2.78 -7.04
C VAL A 39 -11.19 3.71 -8.22
N HIS A 40 -12.34 3.49 -8.86
CA HIS A 40 -12.72 4.22 -10.07
C HIS A 40 -13.04 5.69 -9.82
N LEU A 41 -13.60 6.02 -8.65
CA LEU A 41 -13.97 7.38 -8.28
C LEU A 41 -14.08 7.50 -6.76
N VAL A 42 -13.61 8.62 -6.23
CA VAL A 42 -13.78 9.03 -4.83
C VAL A 42 -14.58 10.32 -4.79
N ASP A 43 -15.71 10.28 -4.09
CA ASP A 43 -16.43 11.49 -3.68
C ASP A 43 -15.69 12.08 -2.46
N LEU A 44 -14.92 13.14 -2.71
CA LEU A 44 -14.10 13.77 -1.68
C LEU A 44 -14.94 14.34 -0.53
N ALA A 45 -16.13 14.86 -0.81
CA ALA A 45 -17.02 15.39 0.23
C ALA A 45 -17.49 14.27 1.19
N ARG A 46 -17.74 13.07 0.66
CA ARG A 46 -18.05 11.90 1.48
C ARG A 46 -16.82 11.31 2.18
N TYR A 47 -15.63 11.53 1.60
CA TYR A 47 -14.37 11.02 2.16
C TYR A 47 -13.84 11.89 3.31
N GLU A 48 -14.31 13.13 3.46
CA GLU A 48 -13.99 14.03 4.58
C GLU A 48 -14.38 13.47 5.95
N GLY A 49 -13.85 14.09 7.01
CA GLY A 49 -14.11 13.75 8.40
C GLY A 49 -13.16 12.69 8.94
N THR A 50 -13.57 12.01 9.99
CA THR A 50 -12.72 11.11 10.77
C THR A 50 -12.67 9.71 10.19
N TRP A 51 -11.44 9.16 10.15
CA TRP A 51 -11.13 7.79 9.81
C TRP A 51 -10.24 7.19 10.90
N TYR A 52 -10.66 6.08 11.46
CA TYR A 52 -9.89 5.32 12.43
C TYR A 52 -9.00 4.29 11.72
N GLU A 53 -7.74 4.21 12.11
CA GLU A 53 -6.83 3.17 11.64
C GLU A 53 -7.18 1.84 12.34
N MET A 54 -7.52 0.83 11.56
CA MET A 54 -7.79 -0.52 12.05
C MET A 54 -6.54 -1.40 12.02
N ALA A 55 -5.71 -1.19 11.00
CA ALA A 55 -4.40 -1.83 10.88
C ALA A 55 -3.52 -1.05 9.91
N ARG A 56 -2.22 -1.27 10.01
CA ARG A 56 -1.22 -0.74 9.08
C ARG A 56 -0.07 -1.71 8.88
N LEU A 57 0.70 -1.54 7.83
CA LEU A 57 2.04 -2.13 7.74
C LEU A 57 3.01 -1.42 8.70
N PRO A 58 4.11 -2.08 9.10
CA PRO A 58 5.13 -1.45 9.94
C PRO A 58 5.71 -0.20 9.29
N MET A 59 5.76 0.90 10.05
CA MET A 59 6.29 2.20 9.61
C MET A 59 7.15 2.78 10.72
N TRP A 60 8.40 3.13 10.42
CA TRP A 60 9.33 3.63 11.43
C TRP A 60 8.86 4.94 12.07
N PHE A 61 8.15 5.80 11.32
CA PHE A 61 7.63 7.08 11.79
C PHE A 61 6.36 6.96 12.63
N GLN A 62 5.67 5.80 12.60
CA GLN A 62 4.46 5.51 13.37
C GLN A 62 4.67 4.34 14.35
N ARG A 63 5.93 3.97 14.61
CA ARG A 63 6.28 2.76 15.38
C ARG A 63 5.78 2.79 16.83
N HIS A 64 5.63 3.97 17.41
CA HIS A 64 5.15 4.15 18.79
C HIS A 64 3.64 4.34 18.88
N CYS A 65 2.92 4.46 17.77
CA CYS A 65 1.47 4.59 17.77
C CYS A 65 0.81 3.23 17.94
N VAL A 66 -0.04 3.10 18.95
CA VAL A 66 -0.84 1.88 19.21
C VAL A 66 -2.29 2.04 18.77
N ASP A 67 -2.73 3.28 18.57
CA ASP A 67 -4.07 3.65 18.13
C ASP A 67 -3.99 4.99 17.39
N SER A 68 -4.57 5.08 16.20
CA SER A 68 -4.45 6.26 15.36
C SER A 68 -5.77 6.60 14.67
N LYS A 69 -5.94 7.87 14.35
CA LYS A 69 -7.01 8.36 13.47
C LYS A 69 -6.50 9.49 12.58
N ALA A 70 -7.14 9.65 11.43
CA ALA A 70 -6.93 10.75 10.51
C ALA A 70 -8.23 11.55 10.37
N ILE A 71 -8.13 12.87 10.27
CA ILE A 71 -9.25 13.76 10.02
C ILE A 71 -8.93 14.53 8.75
N TYR A 72 -9.81 14.41 7.75
CA TYR A 72 -9.69 15.12 6.46
C TYR A 72 -10.71 16.25 6.38
N THR A 73 -10.26 17.42 5.95
CA THR A 73 -11.11 18.62 5.85
C THR A 73 -10.82 19.36 4.55
N SER A 74 -11.83 19.61 3.72
CA SER A 74 -11.68 20.43 2.52
C SER A 74 -11.26 21.84 2.87
N ARG A 75 -10.40 22.42 2.04
CA ARG A 75 -9.88 23.78 2.17
C ARG A 75 -10.36 24.63 0.99
N ALA A 76 -10.43 25.93 1.21
CA ALA A 76 -10.89 26.88 0.19
C ALA A 76 -9.98 26.95 -1.06
N ASP A 77 -8.73 26.53 -0.93
CA ASP A 77 -7.75 26.46 -2.02
C ASP A 77 -7.84 25.18 -2.86
N GLY A 78 -8.83 24.32 -2.59
CA GLY A 78 -9.04 23.03 -3.28
C GLY A 78 -8.16 21.91 -2.77
N THR A 79 -7.34 22.12 -1.75
CA THR A 79 -6.57 21.07 -1.06
C THR A 79 -7.38 20.46 0.08
N ILE A 80 -6.86 19.41 0.70
CA ILE A 80 -7.46 18.72 1.83
C ILE A 80 -6.50 18.85 3.02
N GLY A 81 -6.97 19.45 4.13
CA GLY A 81 -6.26 19.41 5.39
C GLY A 81 -6.24 17.99 5.94
N VAL A 82 -5.10 17.55 6.45
CA VAL A 82 -4.89 16.24 7.06
C VAL A 82 -4.42 16.45 8.48
N HIS A 83 -5.22 16.03 9.45
CA HIS A 83 -4.85 16.02 10.86
C HIS A 83 -4.79 14.58 11.34
N ASN A 84 -3.61 14.10 11.69
CA ASN A 84 -3.40 12.77 12.23
C ASN A 84 -3.13 12.84 13.73
N GLU A 85 -3.80 12.00 14.49
CA GLU A 85 -3.58 11.83 15.92
C GLU A 85 -3.23 10.37 16.22
N CYS A 86 -2.40 10.16 17.23
CA CYS A 86 -2.14 8.81 17.72
C CYS A 86 -1.98 8.77 19.26
N VAL A 87 -2.38 7.66 19.83
CA VAL A 87 -2.00 7.28 21.20
C VAL A 87 -0.72 6.47 21.11
N THR A 88 0.28 6.83 21.91
CA THR A 88 1.56 6.13 21.92
C THR A 88 1.55 4.94 22.89
N ASP A 89 2.49 4.03 22.71
CA ASP A 89 2.73 2.88 23.60
C ASP A 89 3.07 3.28 25.04
N SER A 90 3.56 4.50 25.26
CA SER A 90 3.78 5.10 26.58
C SER A 90 2.55 5.78 27.19
N GLY A 91 1.40 5.76 26.48
CA GLY A 91 0.16 6.43 26.89
C GLY A 91 0.12 7.93 26.59
N GLY A 92 1.10 8.46 25.88
CA GLY A 92 1.10 9.85 25.39
C GLY A 92 0.21 10.02 24.14
N HIS A 93 0.12 11.26 23.67
CA HIS A 93 -0.60 11.61 22.45
C HIS A 93 0.33 12.39 21.53
N ASP A 94 0.41 11.95 20.27
CA ASP A 94 1.11 12.66 19.21
C ASP A 94 0.12 13.11 18.14
N GLN A 95 0.43 14.23 17.50
CA GLN A 95 -0.37 14.76 16.40
C GLN A 95 0.53 15.37 15.33
N ILE A 96 0.06 15.37 14.09
CA ILE A 96 0.75 16.00 12.97
C ILE A 96 -0.25 16.54 11.97
N GLU A 97 0.06 17.74 11.46
CA GLU A 97 -0.71 18.41 10.40
C GLU A 97 -0.06 18.19 9.05
N GLY A 98 -0.89 18.14 8.02
CA GLY A 98 -0.44 18.04 6.65
C GLY A 98 -1.48 18.53 5.66
N VAL A 99 -1.10 18.48 4.40
CA VAL A 99 -1.94 18.85 3.26
C VAL A 99 -1.92 17.74 2.23
N ALA A 100 -3.10 17.31 1.79
CA ALA A 100 -3.27 16.41 0.67
C ALA A 100 -3.70 17.19 -0.57
N THR A 101 -3.06 16.90 -1.69
CA THR A 101 -3.40 17.44 -3.01
C THR A 101 -3.79 16.30 -3.93
N VAL A 102 -4.94 16.40 -4.58
CA VAL A 102 -5.38 15.44 -5.59
C VAL A 102 -4.50 15.59 -6.83
N ILE A 103 -3.90 14.50 -7.28
CA ILE A 103 -3.08 14.47 -8.50
C ILE A 103 -3.76 13.79 -9.68
N ASP A 104 -4.78 12.98 -9.42
CA ASP A 104 -5.63 12.36 -10.44
C ASP A 104 -7.07 12.87 -10.26
N THR A 105 -7.38 13.96 -10.94
CA THR A 105 -8.71 14.60 -10.89
C THR A 105 -9.80 13.83 -11.62
N THR A 106 -9.45 12.75 -12.33
CA THR A 106 -10.43 11.90 -13.00
C THR A 106 -11.10 10.96 -11.99
N THR A 107 -10.32 10.39 -11.09
CA THR A 107 -10.80 9.43 -10.10
C THR A 107 -10.82 9.99 -8.67
N ASN A 108 -10.06 11.06 -8.37
CA ASN A 108 -9.76 11.59 -7.04
C ASN A 108 -9.13 10.54 -6.11
N ALA A 109 -8.64 9.42 -6.65
CA ALA A 109 -8.16 8.30 -5.84
C ALA A 109 -6.65 8.31 -5.60
N ARG A 110 -5.92 9.24 -6.23
CA ARG A 110 -4.48 9.41 -6.05
C ARG A 110 -4.19 10.80 -5.54
N LEU A 111 -3.55 10.86 -4.38
CA LEU A 111 -3.21 12.10 -3.71
C LEU A 111 -1.72 12.12 -3.35
N THR A 112 -1.20 13.33 -3.17
CA THR A 112 0.08 13.56 -2.50
C THR A 112 -0.21 14.18 -1.15
N VAL A 113 0.23 13.53 -0.08
CA VAL A 113 0.16 14.04 1.29
C VAL A 113 1.55 14.53 1.69
N VAL A 114 1.60 15.77 2.16
CA VAL A 114 2.81 16.39 2.70
C VAL A 114 2.49 16.87 4.11
N PHE A 115 3.30 16.43 5.08
CA PHE A 115 3.18 16.84 6.47
C PHE A 115 4.11 18.02 6.78
N ASP A 116 3.69 18.89 7.66
CA ASP A 116 4.50 19.97 8.17
C ASP A 116 5.70 19.39 8.93
N ASN A 117 6.93 19.77 8.53
CA ASN A 117 8.21 19.33 9.03
C ASN A 117 8.89 18.15 8.29
N PHE A 118 9.72 17.41 8.98
CA PHE A 118 10.67 16.40 8.52
C PHE A 118 10.09 15.33 7.56
N PHE A 119 8.80 15.04 7.62
CA PHE A 119 8.14 13.98 6.84
C PHE A 119 8.01 14.28 5.33
N ALA A 120 7.99 15.55 4.93
CA ALA A 120 7.93 15.92 3.52
C ALA A 120 9.08 15.31 2.70
N ARG A 121 10.22 15.05 3.33
CA ARG A 121 11.39 14.41 2.69
C ARG A 121 11.31 12.90 2.59
N LEU A 122 10.46 12.26 3.39
CA LEU A 122 10.39 10.81 3.53
C LEU A 122 9.46 10.14 2.52
N PHE A 123 8.37 10.80 2.20
CA PHE A 123 7.41 10.27 1.24
C PHE A 123 7.76 10.59 -0.21
N GLY A 124 8.81 11.39 -0.44
CA GLY A 124 9.22 11.83 -1.77
C GLY A 124 8.06 12.51 -2.52
N SER A 125 8.31 13.55 -3.27
CA SER A 125 7.33 14.08 -4.23
C SER A 125 7.27 13.15 -5.45
N SER A 126 6.69 11.95 -5.31
CA SER A 126 6.40 11.10 -6.44
C SER A 126 5.35 11.79 -7.31
N ARG A 127 5.59 11.86 -8.62
CA ARG A 127 4.58 12.34 -9.58
C ARG A 127 3.32 11.46 -9.57
N GLU A 128 3.42 10.25 -9.02
CA GLU A 128 2.33 9.29 -8.91
C GLU A 128 1.52 9.45 -7.61
N GLY A 129 1.99 10.32 -6.68
CA GLY A 129 1.42 10.46 -5.34
C GLY A 129 1.93 9.40 -4.37
N ASN A 130 1.60 9.61 -3.09
CA ASN A 130 2.01 8.74 -1.99
C ASN A 130 0.82 8.26 -1.14
N TYR A 131 -0.41 8.54 -1.59
CA TYR A 131 -1.65 8.16 -0.93
C TYR A 131 -2.67 7.72 -1.98
N TRP A 132 -2.79 6.41 -2.17
CA TRP A 132 -3.69 5.82 -3.15
C TRP A 132 -4.85 5.12 -2.45
N ILE A 133 -6.07 5.50 -2.79
CA ILE A 133 -7.28 4.83 -2.30
C ILE A 133 -7.52 3.61 -3.18
N LEU A 134 -7.17 2.44 -2.65
CA LEU A 134 -7.12 1.17 -3.36
C LEU A 134 -8.44 0.40 -3.29
N ALA A 135 -9.15 0.57 -2.17
CA ALA A 135 -10.50 0.07 -1.98
C ALA A 135 -11.29 1.07 -1.12
N LEU A 136 -12.56 1.22 -1.45
CA LEU A 136 -13.50 2.06 -0.72
C LEU A 136 -14.86 1.38 -0.83
N ASP A 137 -15.55 1.20 0.28
CA ASP A 137 -16.88 0.63 0.21
C ASP A 137 -17.90 1.65 -0.33
N PRO A 138 -19.03 1.21 -0.92
CA PRO A 138 -20.01 2.10 -1.54
C PRO A 138 -20.57 3.17 -0.58
N ASP A 139 -20.65 2.83 0.70
CA ASP A 139 -21.17 3.72 1.74
C ASP A 139 -20.09 4.62 2.35
N CYS A 140 -18.83 4.53 1.86
CA CYS A 140 -17.68 5.28 2.34
C CYS A 140 -17.39 5.03 3.84
N ARG A 141 -17.55 3.79 4.30
CA ARG A 141 -17.35 3.39 5.70
C ARG A 141 -16.01 2.77 5.97
N THR A 142 -15.44 2.07 4.99
CA THR A 142 -14.14 1.39 5.10
C THR A 142 -13.30 1.67 3.87
N ALA A 143 -11.98 1.78 4.06
CA ALA A 143 -11.05 2.00 2.97
C ALA A 143 -9.76 1.20 3.18
N VAL A 144 -9.14 0.81 2.07
CA VAL A 144 -7.76 0.36 2.01
C VAL A 144 -6.96 1.42 1.27
N VAL A 145 -5.96 1.95 1.93
CA VAL A 145 -5.08 2.99 1.40
C VAL A 145 -3.65 2.50 1.41
N GLY A 146 -2.88 2.85 0.39
CA GLY A 146 -1.48 2.45 0.34
C GLY A 146 -0.64 3.30 -0.59
N THR A 147 0.65 2.98 -0.65
CA THR A 147 1.61 3.60 -1.57
C THR A 147 1.80 2.75 -2.83
N PRO A 148 2.14 3.36 -3.98
CA PRO A 148 2.31 2.63 -5.25
C PRO A 148 3.42 1.56 -5.20
N ASP A 149 4.44 1.75 -4.35
CA ASP A 149 5.53 0.79 -4.14
C ASP A 149 5.16 -0.36 -3.18
N ARG A 150 3.95 -0.34 -2.61
CA ARG A 150 3.42 -1.30 -1.62
C ARG A 150 4.19 -1.35 -0.30
N ARG A 151 4.96 -0.33 0.02
CA ARG A 151 5.70 -0.26 1.29
C ARG A 151 4.82 0.13 2.46
N PHE A 152 3.78 0.92 2.23
CA PHE A 152 2.87 1.40 3.25
C PHE A 152 1.44 1.05 2.90
N LEU A 153 0.69 0.66 3.90
CA LEU A 153 -0.74 0.32 3.81
C LEU A 153 -1.43 0.69 5.12
N TRP A 154 -2.65 1.18 4.99
CA TRP A 154 -3.58 1.42 6.09
C TRP A 154 -4.93 0.80 5.76
N ILE A 155 -5.56 0.16 6.73
CA ILE A 155 -6.96 -0.23 6.72
C ILE A 155 -7.69 0.76 7.61
N LEU A 156 -8.63 1.49 7.03
CA LEU A 156 -9.34 2.58 7.67
C LEU A 156 -10.83 2.26 7.83
N SER A 157 -11.44 2.79 8.89
CA SER A 157 -12.87 2.68 9.17
C SER A 157 -13.44 3.99 9.71
N ARG A 158 -14.72 4.26 9.40
CA ARG A 158 -15.48 5.35 10.02
C ARG A 158 -15.87 5.04 11.45
N SER A 159 -15.97 3.76 11.80
CA SER A 159 -16.23 3.31 13.15
C SER A 159 -14.91 2.99 13.86
N PRO A 160 -14.77 3.34 15.15
CA PRO A 160 -13.62 2.91 15.94
C PRO A 160 -13.58 1.39 16.18
N HIS A 161 -14.69 0.70 15.90
CA HIS A 161 -14.81 -0.75 15.98
C HIS A 161 -15.20 -1.31 14.61
N LEU A 162 -14.53 -2.37 14.18
CA LEU A 162 -14.77 -3.03 12.91
C LEU A 162 -14.99 -4.53 13.15
N GLU A 163 -16.11 -5.03 12.65
CA GLU A 163 -16.46 -6.45 12.72
C GLU A 163 -15.39 -7.31 12.05
N GLU A 164 -15.01 -8.42 12.67
CA GLU A 164 -13.96 -9.32 12.18
C GLU A 164 -14.18 -9.78 10.72
N PRO A 165 -15.38 -10.18 10.29
CA PRO A 165 -15.59 -10.55 8.88
C PRO A 165 -15.31 -9.41 7.91
N THR A 166 -15.60 -8.16 8.29
CA THR A 166 -15.30 -6.98 7.47
C THR A 166 -13.80 -6.72 7.43
N TYR A 167 -13.12 -6.79 8.57
CA TYR A 167 -11.68 -6.67 8.65
C TYR A 167 -10.97 -7.70 7.76
N GLN A 168 -11.37 -8.97 7.83
CA GLN A 168 -10.77 -10.03 7.02
C GLN A 168 -10.98 -9.83 5.51
N ARG A 169 -12.12 -9.29 5.10
CA ARG A 169 -12.35 -8.92 3.68
C ARG A 169 -11.37 -7.85 3.21
N LEU A 170 -11.09 -6.83 4.04
CA LEU A 170 -10.15 -5.75 3.71
C LEU A 170 -8.71 -6.27 3.66
N VAL A 171 -8.33 -7.16 4.58
CA VAL A 171 -7.04 -7.84 4.57
C VAL A 171 -6.87 -8.68 3.29
N GLU A 172 -7.92 -9.40 2.90
CA GLU A 172 -7.89 -10.19 1.66
C GLU A 172 -7.81 -9.31 0.40
N GLN A 173 -8.47 -8.16 0.39
CA GLN A 173 -8.30 -7.17 -0.67
C GLN A 173 -6.84 -6.67 -0.74
N ALA A 174 -6.24 -6.31 0.39
CA ALA A 174 -4.85 -5.89 0.46
C ALA A 174 -3.89 -7.00 -0.02
N ARG A 175 -4.16 -8.26 0.32
CA ARG A 175 -3.38 -9.42 -0.14
C ARG A 175 -3.44 -9.54 -1.66
N ARG A 176 -4.64 -9.47 -2.27
CA ARG A 176 -4.81 -9.53 -3.74
C ARG A 176 -4.08 -8.39 -4.46
N LEU A 177 -3.98 -7.23 -3.82
CA LEU A 177 -3.21 -6.09 -4.32
C LEU A 177 -1.70 -6.25 -4.13
N GLY A 178 -1.25 -7.38 -3.53
CA GLY A 178 0.15 -7.73 -3.38
C GLY A 178 0.87 -7.09 -2.19
N PHE A 179 0.13 -6.67 -1.16
CA PHE A 179 0.72 -6.17 0.09
C PHE A 179 1.10 -7.34 1.02
N PRO A 180 2.15 -7.20 1.84
CA PRO A 180 2.60 -8.22 2.79
C PRO A 180 1.72 -8.24 4.04
N VAL A 181 0.49 -8.71 3.91
CA VAL A 181 -0.54 -8.65 4.97
C VAL A 181 -0.20 -9.46 6.23
N SER A 182 0.78 -10.38 6.16
CA SER A 182 1.30 -11.08 7.34
C SER A 182 2.03 -10.17 8.32
N GLU A 183 2.43 -8.97 7.86
CA GLU A 183 3.13 -7.97 8.66
C GLU A 183 2.18 -6.92 9.25
N LEU A 184 0.86 -7.02 9.02
CA LEU A 184 -0.10 -6.04 9.52
C LEU A 184 -0.09 -5.96 11.03
N ILE A 185 0.05 -4.74 11.53
CA ILE A 185 -0.11 -4.35 12.93
C ILE A 185 -1.54 -3.86 13.11
N ARG A 186 -2.32 -4.53 13.96
CA ARG A 186 -3.68 -4.08 14.30
C ARG A 186 -3.62 -2.98 15.37
N ALA A 187 -4.49 -1.98 15.24
CA ALA A 187 -4.71 -1.00 16.30
C ALA A 187 -5.30 -1.67 17.54
N HIS A 188 -4.96 -1.17 18.74
CA HIS A 188 -5.40 -1.78 20.00
C HIS A 188 -6.92 -1.80 20.15
N ARG A 189 -7.63 -0.81 19.59
CA ARG A 189 -9.10 -0.76 19.65
C ARG A 189 -9.81 -1.48 18.51
N ALA A 190 -9.08 -2.07 17.56
CA ALA A 190 -9.66 -2.71 16.37
C ALA A 190 -10.40 -4.02 16.68
N VAL A 191 -10.24 -4.57 17.90
CA VAL A 191 -10.91 -5.80 18.33
C VAL A 191 -12.07 -5.38 19.23
N GLY A 192 -13.30 -5.43 18.68
CA GLY A 192 -14.50 -5.30 19.50
C GLY A 192 -14.56 -6.42 20.53
N SER A 193 -14.58 -6.07 21.79
CA SER A 193 -14.96 -6.94 22.90
C SER A 193 -16.47 -7.16 22.88
#